data_1bafe8210e2fc00f5266e4d83dbf6c65
#
_entry.id   1bafe8210e2fc00f5266e4d83dbf6c65
#
_cell.length_a   1.000
_cell.length_b   1.000
_cell.length_c   1.000
_cell.angle_alpha   90.00
_cell.angle_beta   90.00
_cell.angle_gamma   90.00
#
_symmetry.space_group_name_H-M   'P 1'
#
loop_
_entity.id
_entity.type
_entity.pdbx_description
1 polymer ?
#
loop_
_entity_poly.entity_id
_entity_poly.type
_entity_poly.pdbx_seq_one_letter_code
_entity_poly.pdbx_strand_id
1 'polypeptide(L)'
;NKNSAEKENRYEYPIISETPNDEEVQTTPARSTRSKTQPRTITQKVLMSVAELAGGAEAITAKSAASRKFPLQFLCDYAAAVLDTETGNMMEYRHLIGNPRYKKDWGISFGNEIGRLAQGMPGRVKGTDTIHFIHKHQLPADRWKDVTYGRICCNYREQKEEKNRTRLTVGGDRINYTGDCGTPTADLLTVKLLLNSVISTPYAKFMGIDIKNFYLNTPMPRFEYFRLKLDNFPEDVILQYGLREKVSSDGYVYLEVRKGMYGLPQAGILAQELLEERLAKHGYTQSKHTPGLWKHKWRPICFSLVVDDFGVKYVGKEHADHLVA
;
A
#
# COMPACT_ATOMS: atom_id res chain seq x y z
N ASN A 1 45.01 -55.01 10.29
CA ASN A 1 43.90 -55.92 10.22
C ASN A 1 42.57 -55.19 10.30
N LYS A 2 41.77 -55.43 9.26
CA LYS A 2 40.36 -55.19 9.08
C LYS A 2 39.93 -53.81 8.58
N ASN A 3 39.83 -53.75 7.24
CA ASN A 3 38.97 -52.93 6.45
C ASN A 3 37.51 -53.00 6.90
N SER A 4 36.83 -51.88 6.98
CA SER A 4 35.41 -51.81 6.78
C SER A 4 35.09 -50.67 5.83
N ALA A 5 34.61 -51.07 4.65
CA ALA A 5 34.21 -50.20 3.57
C ALA A 5 32.89 -49.51 3.89
N GLU A 6 32.85 -48.18 3.82
CA GLU A 6 31.63 -47.41 3.78
C GLU A 6 31.00 -47.53 2.39
N LYS A 7 29.75 -47.98 2.34
CA LYS A 7 28.92 -48.00 1.14
C LYS A 7 28.37 -46.61 0.87
N GLU A 8 28.85 -45.94 -0.16
CA GLU A 8 28.16 -44.80 -0.78
C GLU A 8 26.85 -45.24 -1.40
N ASN A 9 25.75 -44.70 -0.92
CA ASN A 9 24.42 -44.84 -1.48
C ASN A 9 24.24 -43.74 -2.53
N ARG A 10 24.52 -44.03 -3.81
CA ARG A 10 24.20 -43.18 -4.95
C ARG A 10 22.72 -43.41 -5.32
N TYR A 11 21.91 -42.43 -5.16
CA TYR A 11 20.58 -42.37 -5.78
C TYR A 11 20.77 -41.94 -7.24
N GLU A 12 20.61 -42.87 -8.18
CA GLU A 12 20.51 -42.60 -9.60
C GLU A 12 19.08 -42.13 -9.92
N TYR A 13 18.95 -40.91 -10.49
CA TYR A 13 17.73 -40.45 -11.09
C TYR A 13 17.59 -40.99 -12.51
N PRO A 14 16.42 -41.47 -12.95
CA PRO A 14 16.23 -41.93 -14.32
C PRO A 14 16.34 -40.75 -15.29
N ILE A 15 17.21 -40.91 -16.29
CA ILE A 15 17.36 -40.01 -17.44
C ILE A 15 16.13 -40.25 -18.35
N ILE A 16 15.25 -39.27 -18.46
CA ILE A 16 14.20 -39.30 -19.47
C ILE A 16 14.83 -38.85 -20.80
N SER A 17 14.88 -39.75 -21.75
CA SER A 17 15.33 -39.47 -23.12
C SER A 17 14.29 -38.65 -23.85
N GLU A 18 14.64 -37.40 -24.21
CA GLU A 18 13.86 -36.57 -25.11
C GLU A 18 13.98 -37.10 -26.54
N THR A 19 12.85 -37.39 -27.17
CA THR A 19 12.76 -37.50 -28.63
C THR A 19 12.35 -36.16 -29.20
N PRO A 20 13.05 -35.65 -30.22
CA PRO A 20 12.65 -34.39 -30.85
C PRO A 20 11.50 -34.63 -31.82
N ASN A 21 10.38 -33.99 -31.60
CA ASN A 21 9.40 -33.75 -32.66
C ASN A 21 9.51 -32.29 -33.12
N ASP A 22 10.12 -32.13 -34.27
CA ASP A 22 10.13 -30.90 -35.05
C ASP A 22 8.73 -30.66 -35.62
N GLU A 23 7.93 -29.84 -34.98
CA GLU A 23 6.84 -29.13 -35.63
C GLU A 23 7.17 -27.65 -35.62
N GLU A 24 7.45 -27.12 -36.83
CA GLU A 24 7.58 -25.68 -37.10
C GLU A 24 6.33 -24.93 -36.65
N VAL A 25 6.38 -24.28 -35.51
CA VAL A 25 5.40 -23.27 -35.12
C VAL A 25 5.81 -21.95 -35.75
N GLN A 26 5.13 -21.58 -36.84
CA GLN A 26 5.21 -20.24 -37.41
C GLN A 26 4.80 -19.21 -36.37
N THR A 27 5.76 -18.52 -35.80
CA THR A 27 5.51 -17.36 -34.92
C THR A 27 5.12 -16.16 -35.77
N THR A 28 3.82 -15.94 -35.94
CA THR A 28 3.32 -14.63 -36.32
C THR A 28 3.56 -13.68 -35.18
N PRO A 29 4.10 -12.46 -35.44
CA PRO A 29 4.32 -11.49 -34.36
C PRO A 29 2.94 -11.07 -33.80
N ALA A 30 2.71 -11.37 -32.54
CA ALA A 30 1.52 -10.96 -31.83
C ALA A 30 1.49 -9.43 -31.81
N ARG A 31 0.61 -8.87 -32.64
CA ARG A 31 0.23 -7.47 -32.64
C ARG A 31 -0.34 -7.20 -31.24
N SER A 32 0.45 -6.54 -30.41
CA SER A 32 0.03 -6.06 -29.10
C SER A 32 -1.13 -5.07 -29.30
N THR A 33 -2.34 -5.59 -29.37
CA THR A 33 -3.54 -4.82 -29.11
C THR A 33 -3.52 -4.55 -27.61
N ARG A 34 -2.94 -3.42 -27.24
CA ARG A 34 -3.06 -2.82 -25.93
C ARG A 34 -4.57 -2.59 -25.72
N SER A 35 -5.23 -3.63 -25.22
CA SER A 35 -6.58 -3.53 -24.70
C SER A 35 -6.50 -2.36 -23.71
N LYS A 36 -7.33 -1.33 -23.94
CA LYS A 36 -7.62 -0.30 -22.97
C LYS A 36 -8.41 -0.95 -21.82
N THR A 37 -7.76 -1.83 -21.07
CA THR A 37 -8.25 -2.25 -19.77
C THR A 37 -8.22 -1.00 -18.94
N GLN A 38 -9.40 -0.51 -18.61
CA GLN A 38 -9.57 0.53 -17.60
C GLN A 38 -8.68 0.17 -16.40
N PRO A 39 -7.96 1.14 -15.81
CA PRO A 39 -7.11 0.87 -14.67
C PRO A 39 -7.96 0.17 -13.61
N ARG A 40 -7.55 -1.03 -13.21
CA ARG A 40 -8.21 -1.76 -12.12
C ARG A 40 -8.22 -0.84 -10.91
N THR A 41 -9.38 -0.36 -10.54
CA THR A 41 -9.55 0.53 -9.40
C THR A 41 -8.95 -0.16 -8.16
N ILE A 42 -8.40 0.65 -7.24
CA ILE A 42 -7.90 0.19 -5.92
C ILE A 42 -8.91 -0.74 -5.26
N THR A 43 -10.19 -0.48 -5.44
CA THR A 43 -11.33 -1.32 -5.05
C THR A 43 -11.23 -2.78 -5.52
N GLN A 44 -10.79 -3.07 -6.74
CA GLN A 44 -10.66 -4.45 -7.23
C GLN A 44 -9.48 -5.20 -6.59
N LYS A 45 -8.39 -4.49 -6.26
CA LYS A 45 -7.24 -5.10 -5.55
C LYS A 45 -7.57 -5.38 -4.08
N VAL A 46 -8.27 -4.46 -3.41
CA VAL A 46 -8.75 -4.66 -2.03
C VAL A 46 -9.75 -5.81 -1.95
N LEU A 47 -10.62 -5.94 -2.95
CA LEU A 47 -11.58 -7.04 -3.07
C LEU A 47 -10.93 -8.42 -3.18
N MET A 48 -9.85 -8.55 -3.95
CA MET A 48 -9.10 -9.80 -4.04
C MET A 48 -8.43 -10.14 -2.71
N SER A 49 -7.85 -9.15 -2.04
CA SER A 49 -7.20 -9.35 -0.72
C SER A 49 -8.19 -9.69 0.39
N VAL A 50 -9.39 -9.10 0.38
CA VAL A 50 -10.45 -9.42 1.36
C VAL A 50 -11.04 -10.80 1.09
N ALA A 51 -11.21 -11.20 -0.18
CA ALA A 51 -11.67 -12.54 -0.54
C ALA A 51 -10.64 -13.62 -0.16
N GLU A 52 -9.34 -13.34 -0.29
CA GLU A 52 -8.27 -14.24 0.15
C GLU A 52 -8.22 -14.38 1.69
N LEU A 53 -8.46 -13.29 2.42
CA LEU A 53 -8.47 -13.30 3.90
C LEU A 53 -9.75 -13.89 4.50
N ALA A 54 -10.89 -13.78 3.81
CA ALA A 54 -12.17 -14.35 4.25
C ALA A 54 -12.36 -15.81 3.83
N GLY A 55 -11.55 -16.32 2.91
CA GLY A 55 -11.64 -17.67 2.36
C GLY A 55 -10.94 -18.69 3.24
N GLY A 56 -11.61 -19.21 4.24
CA GLY A 56 -11.31 -20.56 4.69
C GLY A 56 -11.45 -21.52 3.51
N ALA A 57 -10.35 -22.17 3.12
CA ALA A 57 -10.21 -23.41 2.34
C ALA A 57 -10.82 -23.54 0.92
N GLU A 58 -11.65 -22.63 0.43
CA GLU A 58 -12.10 -22.63 -0.96
C GLU A 58 -11.74 -21.31 -1.63
N ALA A 59 -10.65 -21.33 -2.41
CA ALA A 59 -10.26 -20.22 -3.26
C ALA A 59 -11.41 -19.84 -4.18
N ILE A 60 -12.13 -18.77 -3.84
CA ILE A 60 -13.13 -18.18 -4.73
C ILE A 60 -12.34 -17.57 -5.89
N THR A 61 -12.24 -18.27 -7.00
CA THR A 61 -11.63 -17.73 -8.22
C THR A 61 -12.42 -16.50 -8.67
N ALA A 62 -11.75 -15.54 -9.31
CA ALA A 62 -12.41 -14.34 -9.85
C ALA A 62 -13.63 -14.66 -10.72
N LYS A 63 -13.68 -15.83 -11.36
CA LYS A 63 -14.83 -16.35 -12.10
C LYS A 63 -16.02 -16.73 -11.19
N SER A 64 -15.79 -17.29 -10.00
CA SER A 64 -16.88 -17.64 -9.08
C SER A 64 -17.46 -16.40 -8.39
N ALA A 65 -16.67 -15.36 -8.15
CA ALA A 65 -17.16 -14.08 -7.66
C ALA A 65 -18.02 -13.34 -8.70
N ALA A 66 -17.67 -13.44 -9.98
CA ALA A 66 -18.47 -12.88 -11.07
C ALA A 66 -19.79 -13.65 -11.33
N SER A 67 -19.86 -14.94 -11.02
CA SER A 67 -21.08 -15.77 -11.18
C SER A 67 -22.07 -15.60 -10.03
N ARG A 68 -21.62 -15.24 -8.84
CA ARG A 68 -22.48 -14.80 -7.75
C ARG A 68 -22.68 -13.30 -7.92
N LYS A 69 -23.88 -12.88 -8.30
CA LYS A 69 -24.28 -11.48 -8.47
C LYS A 69 -24.19 -10.69 -7.15
N PHE A 70 -23.00 -10.59 -6.56
CA PHE A 70 -22.75 -9.61 -5.51
C PHE A 70 -22.60 -8.26 -6.20
N PRO A 71 -23.43 -7.27 -5.90
CA PRO A 71 -23.29 -5.94 -6.48
C PRO A 71 -21.88 -5.43 -6.15
N LEU A 72 -21.15 -4.93 -7.16
CA LEU A 72 -19.82 -4.32 -6.96
C LEU A 72 -19.88 -3.20 -5.90
N GLN A 73 -21.02 -2.54 -5.80
CA GLN A 73 -21.34 -1.52 -4.80
C GLN A 73 -21.21 -2.05 -3.36
N PHE A 74 -21.71 -3.25 -3.09
CA PHE A 74 -21.65 -3.86 -1.77
C PHE A 74 -20.21 -4.06 -1.28
N LEU A 75 -19.29 -4.42 -2.16
CA LEU A 75 -17.88 -4.63 -1.83
C LEU A 75 -17.10 -3.30 -1.69
N CYS A 76 -17.53 -2.24 -2.41
CA CYS A 76 -16.99 -0.89 -2.22
C CYS A 76 -17.39 -0.31 -0.86
N ASP A 77 -18.59 -0.62 -0.40
CA ASP A 77 -19.10 -0.16 0.89
C ASP A 77 -18.34 -0.81 2.06
N TYR A 78 -17.96 -2.10 1.93
CA TYR A 78 -17.14 -2.80 2.92
C TYR A 78 -15.72 -2.21 3.07
N ALA A 79 -15.13 -1.70 2.01
CA ALA A 79 -13.73 -1.23 2.02
C ALA A 79 -13.52 0.08 2.81
N ALA A 80 -14.60 0.82 3.11
CA ALA A 80 -14.52 2.13 3.77
C ALA A 80 -15.43 2.25 5.00
N ALA A 81 -16.13 1.17 5.37
CA ALA A 81 -17.15 1.14 6.39
C ALA A 81 -16.86 0.08 7.47
N VAL A 82 -17.48 0.20 8.61
CA VAL A 82 -17.40 -0.72 9.75
C VAL A 82 -18.74 -1.36 9.97
N LEU A 83 -18.76 -2.66 10.27
CA LEU A 83 -19.99 -3.37 10.63
C LEU A 83 -20.47 -2.93 12.03
N ASP A 84 -21.68 -2.42 12.13
CA ASP A 84 -22.37 -2.26 13.39
C ASP A 84 -22.94 -3.63 13.82
N THR A 85 -22.40 -4.19 14.88
CA THR A 85 -22.75 -5.53 15.38
C THR A 85 -24.17 -5.63 15.93
N GLU A 86 -24.82 -4.50 16.27
CA GLU A 86 -26.19 -4.49 16.80
C GLU A 86 -27.22 -4.45 15.69
N THR A 87 -26.98 -3.62 14.67
CA THR A 87 -27.93 -3.45 13.57
C THR A 87 -27.62 -4.28 12.35
N GLY A 88 -26.40 -4.85 12.25
CA GLY A 88 -25.90 -5.55 11.07
C GLY A 88 -25.60 -4.64 9.89
N ASN A 89 -25.66 -3.32 10.06
CA ASN A 89 -25.45 -2.36 8.98
C ASN A 89 -23.99 -1.95 8.83
N MET A 90 -23.58 -1.69 7.59
CA MET A 90 -22.27 -1.10 7.30
C MET A 90 -22.31 0.41 7.50
N MET A 91 -21.47 0.93 8.38
CA MET A 91 -21.41 2.33 8.77
C MET A 91 -20.14 3.00 8.22
N GLU A 92 -20.31 3.92 7.29
CA GLU A 92 -19.24 4.85 6.88
C GLU A 92 -19.03 5.95 7.94
N TYR A 93 -17.93 6.69 7.82
CA TYR A 93 -17.59 7.78 8.74
C TYR A 93 -18.77 8.74 9.04
N ARG A 94 -19.50 9.17 8.02
CA ARG A 94 -20.66 10.07 8.17
C ARG A 94 -21.75 9.49 9.08
N HIS A 95 -21.98 8.18 9.02
CA HIS A 95 -22.96 7.49 9.86
C HIS A 95 -22.45 7.37 11.30
N LEU A 96 -21.14 7.10 11.46
CA LEU A 96 -20.48 6.95 12.76
C LEU A 96 -20.47 8.27 13.55
N ILE A 97 -20.14 9.39 12.90
CA ILE A 97 -20.17 10.69 13.57
C ILE A 97 -21.58 11.26 13.77
N GLY A 98 -22.54 10.82 12.98
CA GLY A 98 -23.96 11.15 13.16
C GLY A 98 -24.62 10.40 14.33
N ASN A 99 -24.04 9.28 14.77
CA ASN A 99 -24.57 8.47 15.87
C ASN A 99 -23.89 8.85 17.19
N PRO A 100 -24.64 9.30 18.23
CA PRO A 100 -24.09 9.71 19.53
C PRO A 100 -23.18 8.65 20.18
N ARG A 101 -23.47 7.36 19.97
CA ARG A 101 -22.71 6.23 20.52
C ARG A 101 -21.27 6.17 19.97
N TYR A 102 -21.09 6.43 18.69
CA TYR A 102 -19.82 6.26 17.97
C TYR A 102 -19.09 7.58 17.73
N LYS A 103 -19.79 8.71 17.79
CA LYS A 103 -19.31 10.05 17.44
C LYS A 103 -17.98 10.40 18.10
N LYS A 104 -17.86 10.14 19.42
CA LYS A 104 -16.68 10.50 20.19
C LYS A 104 -15.44 9.74 19.71
N ASP A 105 -15.53 8.43 19.63
CA ASP A 105 -14.37 7.56 19.31
C ASP A 105 -13.91 7.74 17.88
N TRP A 106 -14.85 7.80 16.93
CA TRP A 106 -14.52 8.02 15.52
C TRP A 106 -14.10 9.46 15.24
N GLY A 107 -14.60 10.44 15.97
CA GLY A 107 -14.10 11.81 15.94
C GLY A 107 -12.65 11.89 16.40
N ILE A 108 -12.30 11.24 17.51
CA ILE A 108 -10.91 11.15 17.99
C ILE A 108 -10.01 10.46 16.94
N SER A 109 -10.46 9.34 16.38
CA SER A 109 -9.72 8.62 15.35
C SER A 109 -9.43 9.49 14.12
N PHE A 110 -10.45 10.21 13.63
CA PHE A 110 -10.26 11.09 12.48
C PHE A 110 -9.41 12.33 12.82
N GLY A 111 -9.58 12.90 14.01
CA GLY A 111 -8.70 13.97 14.50
C GLY A 111 -7.23 13.54 14.55
N ASN A 112 -6.96 12.31 14.98
CA ASN A 112 -5.58 11.74 14.96
C ASN A 112 -5.08 11.55 13.53
N GLU A 113 -5.91 11.11 12.59
CA GLU A 113 -5.49 10.97 11.19
C GLU A 113 -5.18 12.34 10.56
N ILE A 114 -6.04 13.33 10.75
CA ILE A 114 -5.78 14.70 10.29
C ILE A 114 -4.52 15.25 10.93
N GLY A 115 -4.36 15.11 12.24
CA GLY A 115 -3.15 15.56 12.94
C GLY A 115 -1.89 14.90 12.40
N ARG A 116 -1.94 13.59 12.12
CA ARG A 116 -0.80 12.86 11.52
C ARG A 116 -0.43 13.36 10.14
N LEU A 117 -1.43 13.66 9.32
CA LEU A 117 -1.21 14.18 7.96
C LEU A 117 -0.79 15.66 7.96
N ALA A 118 -1.32 16.46 8.87
CA ALA A 118 -1.03 17.88 9.03
C ALA A 118 0.15 18.12 9.99
N GLN A 119 0.07 19.14 10.84
CA GLN A 119 1.15 19.59 11.74
C GLN A 119 1.07 18.97 13.15
N GLY A 120 0.16 18.02 13.36
CA GLY A 120 0.00 17.31 14.61
C GLY A 120 -1.22 17.76 15.43
N MET A 121 -1.61 16.91 16.37
CA MET A 121 -2.58 17.25 17.43
C MET A 121 -1.86 17.24 18.77
N PRO A 122 -1.81 18.34 19.49
CA PRO A 122 -1.09 18.45 20.75
C PRO A 122 -1.49 17.33 21.73
N GLY A 123 -0.47 16.69 22.35
CA GLY A 123 -0.66 15.61 23.30
C GLY A 123 -1.20 14.29 22.71
N ARG A 124 -1.42 14.20 21.40
CA ARG A 124 -2.01 13.01 20.76
C ARG A 124 -1.14 12.41 19.66
N VAL A 125 -0.85 13.18 18.61
CA VAL A 125 -0.08 12.68 17.45
C VAL A 125 0.85 13.76 16.88
N LYS A 126 2.03 13.31 16.43
CA LYS A 126 2.97 14.16 15.68
C LYS A 126 2.56 14.23 14.22
N GLY A 127 2.66 15.41 13.61
CA GLY A 127 2.39 15.64 12.20
C GLY A 127 3.54 15.23 11.28
N THR A 128 3.20 15.04 10.03
CA THR A 128 4.15 14.74 8.94
C THR A 128 4.28 15.91 7.95
N ASP A 129 3.50 16.98 8.10
CA ASP A 129 3.43 18.10 7.15
C ASP A 129 3.11 17.66 5.72
N THR A 130 2.27 16.64 5.60
CA THR A 130 1.81 16.14 4.31
C THR A 130 0.73 17.02 3.70
N ILE A 131 -0.22 17.49 4.54
CA ILE A 131 -1.32 18.36 4.12
C ILE A 131 -1.29 19.70 4.83
N HIS A 132 -1.71 20.73 4.12
CA HIS A 132 -1.85 22.09 4.64
C HIS A 132 -3.23 22.63 4.34
N PHE A 133 -3.91 23.19 5.35
CA PHE A 133 -5.19 23.85 5.16
C PHE A 133 -4.98 25.23 4.55
N ILE A 134 -5.58 25.48 3.41
CA ILE A 134 -5.44 26.72 2.64
C ILE A 134 -6.82 27.40 2.45
N HIS A 135 -6.80 28.71 2.24
CA HIS A 135 -7.97 29.41 1.77
C HIS A 135 -8.23 29.11 0.29
N LYS A 136 -9.51 29.11 -0.11
CA LYS A 136 -9.90 28.86 -1.50
C LYS A 136 -9.21 29.79 -2.50
N HIS A 137 -8.96 31.05 -2.17
CA HIS A 137 -8.27 32.01 -3.04
C HIS A 137 -6.77 31.76 -3.20
N GLN A 138 -6.15 30.96 -2.34
CA GLN A 138 -4.76 30.55 -2.45
C GLN A 138 -4.54 29.42 -3.46
N LEU A 139 -5.61 28.85 -3.99
CA LEU A 139 -5.55 27.81 -5.00
C LEU A 139 -5.07 28.43 -6.34
N PRO A 140 -4.03 27.89 -6.98
CA PRO A 140 -3.58 28.39 -8.28
C PRO A 140 -4.71 28.27 -9.33
N ALA A 141 -4.88 29.31 -10.15
CA ALA A 141 -6.01 29.38 -11.10
C ALA A 141 -6.02 28.24 -12.11
N ASP A 142 -4.85 27.79 -12.55
CA ASP A 142 -4.66 26.66 -13.47
C ASP A 142 -4.96 25.29 -12.82
N ARG A 143 -5.01 25.21 -11.47
CA ARG A 143 -5.23 23.98 -10.71
C ARG A 143 -6.67 23.78 -10.23
N TRP A 144 -7.58 24.70 -10.51
CA TRP A 144 -8.98 24.60 -10.09
C TRP A 144 -9.69 23.34 -10.57
N LYS A 145 -9.37 22.90 -11.78
CA LYS A 145 -9.96 21.69 -12.39
C LYS A 145 -9.42 20.40 -11.77
N ASP A 146 -8.25 20.46 -11.14
CA ASP A 146 -7.57 19.34 -10.51
C ASP A 146 -8.00 19.12 -9.05
N VAL A 147 -8.80 20.03 -8.49
CA VAL A 147 -9.29 19.87 -7.11
C VAL A 147 -10.17 18.64 -7.00
N THR A 148 -9.70 17.67 -6.26
CA THR A 148 -10.40 16.40 -6.05
C THR A 148 -11.08 16.36 -4.68
N TYR A 149 -11.50 15.18 -4.27
CA TYR A 149 -12.17 14.93 -2.98
C TYR A 149 -11.28 14.10 -2.06
N GLY A 150 -11.53 14.22 -0.76
CA GLY A 150 -11.00 13.27 0.23
C GLY A 150 -12.02 12.21 0.57
N ARG A 151 -11.59 10.96 0.73
CA ARG A 151 -12.42 9.84 1.21
C ARG A 151 -11.92 9.40 2.57
N ILE A 152 -12.83 9.31 3.53
CA ILE A 152 -12.55 8.85 4.88
C ILE A 152 -12.91 7.37 4.95
N CYS A 153 -11.90 6.52 5.15
CA CYS A 153 -12.06 5.08 5.28
C CYS A 153 -11.98 4.69 6.75
N CYS A 154 -12.98 3.96 7.24
CA CYS A 154 -13.04 3.47 8.61
C CYS A 154 -12.69 1.98 8.68
N ASN A 155 -11.94 1.59 9.70
CA ASN A 155 -11.60 0.20 9.96
C ASN A 155 -11.56 -0.06 11.47
N TYR A 156 -12.14 -1.16 11.92
CA TYR A 156 -12.06 -1.62 13.30
C TYR A 156 -11.01 -2.72 13.43
N ARG A 157 -10.04 -2.55 14.33
CA ARG A 157 -8.89 -3.44 14.52
C ARG A 157 -8.80 -3.89 15.97
N GLU A 158 -9.49 -4.96 16.29
CA GLU A 158 -9.65 -5.45 17.66
C GLU A 158 -8.32 -5.66 18.41
N GLN A 159 -7.30 -6.17 17.69
CA GLN A 159 -6.00 -6.54 18.28
C GLN A 159 -4.97 -5.40 18.31
N LYS A 160 -5.36 -4.16 17.94
CA LYS A 160 -4.45 -3.01 17.97
C LYS A 160 -4.85 -2.04 19.07
N GLU A 161 -3.87 -1.32 19.61
CA GLU A 161 -4.12 -0.26 20.61
C GLU A 161 -5.12 0.78 20.09
N GLU A 162 -4.91 1.27 18.87
CA GLU A 162 -5.85 2.12 18.15
C GLU A 162 -6.87 1.24 17.42
N LYS A 163 -7.95 0.84 18.16
CA LYS A 163 -8.99 -0.06 17.62
C LYS A 163 -9.76 0.59 16.49
N ASN A 164 -10.23 1.83 16.69
CA ASN A 164 -10.90 2.61 15.68
C ASN A 164 -9.86 3.33 14.81
N ARG A 165 -9.74 2.94 13.57
CA ARG A 165 -8.78 3.52 12.64
C ARG A 165 -9.49 4.21 11.48
N THR A 166 -9.24 5.50 11.32
CA THR A 166 -9.58 6.22 10.09
C THR A 166 -8.34 6.41 9.22
N ARG A 167 -8.55 6.38 7.91
CA ARG A 167 -7.57 6.80 6.91
C ARG A 167 -8.21 7.80 5.96
N LEU A 168 -7.52 8.89 5.71
CA LEU A 168 -7.92 9.85 4.68
C LEU A 168 -7.16 9.54 3.39
N THR A 169 -7.89 9.30 2.32
CA THR A 169 -7.33 9.06 0.98
C THR A 169 -7.79 10.15 0.03
N VAL A 170 -6.94 10.50 -0.92
CA VAL A 170 -7.26 11.48 -1.98
C VAL A 170 -7.86 10.75 -3.18
N GLY A 171 -8.88 11.33 -3.81
CA GLY A 171 -9.49 10.79 -5.03
C GLY A 171 -8.58 10.96 -6.25
N GLY A 172 -7.66 10.02 -6.45
CA GLY A 172 -6.70 10.05 -7.54
C GLY A 172 -7.31 9.87 -8.94
N ASP A 173 -8.55 9.40 -9.00
CA ASP A 173 -9.33 9.22 -10.24
C ASP A 173 -9.59 10.54 -10.99
N ARG A 174 -9.54 11.67 -10.29
CA ARG A 174 -9.74 13.01 -10.85
C ARG A 174 -8.45 13.78 -11.11
N ILE A 175 -7.32 13.25 -10.68
CA ILE A 175 -6.03 13.92 -10.85
C ILE A 175 -5.50 13.61 -12.26
N ASN A 176 -5.27 14.67 -13.03
CA ASN A 176 -4.62 14.55 -14.32
C ASN A 176 -3.10 14.42 -14.13
N TYR A 177 -2.64 13.19 -13.97
CA TYR A 177 -1.23 12.85 -13.91
C TYR A 177 -0.83 12.04 -15.14
N THR A 178 0.11 12.57 -15.92
CA THR A 178 0.55 11.99 -17.21
C THR A 178 1.81 11.14 -17.09
N GLY A 179 2.45 11.12 -15.90
CA GLY A 179 3.64 10.34 -15.62
C GLY A 179 3.36 8.85 -15.41
N ASP A 180 4.42 8.07 -15.26
CA ASP A 180 4.33 6.67 -14.86
C ASP A 180 3.85 6.55 -13.41
N CYS A 181 2.94 5.61 -13.16
CA CYS A 181 2.42 5.29 -11.82
C CYS A 181 2.77 3.86 -11.42
N GLY A 182 3.51 3.15 -12.27
CA GLY A 182 3.90 1.77 -12.04
C GLY A 182 5.06 1.68 -11.03
N THR A 183 4.85 0.95 -9.94
CA THR A 183 5.89 0.69 -8.96
C THR A 183 6.32 -0.77 -9.08
N PRO A 184 7.60 -1.05 -9.42
CA PRO A 184 8.10 -2.43 -9.50
C PRO A 184 8.19 -3.01 -8.09
N THR A 185 7.39 -4.04 -7.83
CA THR A 185 7.37 -4.76 -6.54
C THR A 185 7.66 -6.24 -6.75
N ALA A 186 8.17 -6.90 -5.69
CA ALA A 186 8.36 -8.33 -5.72
C ALA A 186 7.01 -9.05 -5.89
N ASP A 187 6.97 -10.03 -6.79
CA ASP A 187 5.83 -10.91 -6.91
C ASP A 187 5.84 -12.00 -5.81
N LEU A 188 4.74 -12.71 -5.67
CA LEU A 188 4.59 -13.75 -4.65
C LEU A 188 5.60 -14.89 -4.83
N LEU A 189 5.99 -15.22 -6.07
CA LEU A 189 6.96 -16.27 -6.35
C LEU A 189 8.35 -15.83 -5.85
N THR A 190 8.76 -14.60 -6.13
CA THR A 190 10.02 -14.02 -5.63
C THR A 190 10.09 -14.06 -4.10
N VAL A 191 9.01 -13.68 -3.40
CA VAL A 191 8.93 -13.75 -1.94
C VAL A 191 9.06 -15.20 -1.44
N LYS A 192 8.34 -16.15 -2.05
CA LYS A 192 8.42 -17.58 -1.68
C LYS A 192 9.81 -18.16 -1.91
N LEU A 193 10.45 -17.84 -3.03
CA LEU A 193 11.81 -18.29 -3.32
C LEU A 193 12.83 -17.71 -2.34
N LEU A 194 12.68 -16.44 -1.96
CA LEU A 194 13.51 -15.82 -0.94
C LEU A 194 13.36 -16.54 0.42
N LEU A 195 12.14 -16.79 0.86
CA LEU A 195 11.86 -17.53 2.10
C LEU A 195 12.43 -18.94 2.07
N ASN A 196 12.23 -19.67 0.96
CA ASN A 196 12.82 -20.99 0.80
C ASN A 196 14.36 -20.96 0.83
N SER A 197 14.97 -19.91 0.26
CA SER A 197 16.42 -19.74 0.28
C SER A 197 16.97 -19.50 1.69
N VAL A 198 16.18 -18.98 2.63
CA VAL A 198 16.58 -18.84 4.05
C VAL A 198 16.81 -20.23 4.65
N ILE A 199 15.88 -21.16 4.40
CA ILE A 199 15.96 -22.53 4.93
C ILE A 199 17.16 -23.28 4.33
N SER A 200 17.45 -23.03 3.06
CA SER A 200 18.54 -23.72 2.32
C SER A 200 19.93 -23.13 2.55
N THR A 201 20.06 -22.02 3.27
CA THR A 201 21.36 -21.36 3.49
C THR A 201 21.78 -21.52 4.97
N PRO A 202 22.95 -22.11 5.24
CA PRO A 202 23.45 -22.24 6.61
C PRO A 202 23.53 -20.90 7.33
N TYR A 203 23.06 -20.87 8.56
CA TYR A 203 23.05 -19.69 9.46
C TYR A 203 22.23 -18.50 8.95
N ALA A 204 21.49 -18.62 7.84
CA ALA A 204 20.63 -17.56 7.38
C ALA A 204 19.45 -17.36 8.34
N LYS A 205 19.07 -16.10 8.51
CA LYS A 205 17.91 -15.65 9.28
C LYS A 205 17.01 -14.82 8.41
N PHE A 206 15.76 -14.70 8.87
CA PHE A 206 14.75 -13.87 8.22
C PHE A 206 14.26 -12.80 9.19
N MET A 207 13.97 -11.60 8.66
CA MET A 207 13.24 -10.56 9.37
C MET A 207 12.31 -9.83 8.41
N GLY A 208 11.19 -9.30 8.94
CA GLY A 208 10.33 -8.35 8.25
C GLY A 208 10.62 -6.93 8.71
N ILE A 209 10.58 -5.97 7.81
CA ILE A 209 10.68 -4.54 8.12
C ILE A 209 9.54 -3.83 7.39
N ASP A 210 8.84 -2.92 8.09
CA ASP A 210 7.82 -2.02 7.56
C ASP A 210 8.31 -0.58 7.70
N ILE A 211 8.25 0.20 6.62
CA ILE A 211 8.63 1.62 6.65
C ILE A 211 7.44 2.45 7.11
N LYS A 212 7.51 2.93 8.34
CA LYS A 212 6.48 3.80 8.89
C LYS A 212 6.31 5.07 8.07
N ASN A 213 5.06 5.38 7.69
CA ASN A 213 4.71 6.60 6.94
C ASN A 213 5.44 6.73 5.59
N PHE A 214 5.63 5.63 4.87
CA PHE A 214 6.40 5.55 3.64
C PHE A 214 6.07 6.69 2.66
N TYR A 215 4.80 6.83 2.27
CA TYR A 215 4.38 7.91 1.38
C TYR A 215 4.50 9.29 2.02
N LEU A 216 4.11 9.41 3.29
CA LEU A 216 4.02 10.71 3.99
C LEU A 216 5.38 11.39 4.22
N ASN A 217 6.47 10.66 4.00
CA ASN A 217 7.85 11.19 4.08
C ASN A 217 8.43 11.55 2.71
N THR A 218 7.68 11.37 1.63
CA THR A 218 8.14 11.59 0.26
C THR A 218 7.65 12.93 -0.26
N PRO A 219 8.54 13.93 -0.48
CA PRO A 219 8.16 15.21 -1.07
C PRO A 219 7.58 15.03 -2.47
N MET A 220 6.60 15.85 -2.81
CA MET A 220 6.04 15.87 -4.16
C MET A 220 6.56 17.07 -4.94
N PRO A 221 7.04 16.87 -6.18
CA PRO A 221 7.50 17.98 -7.03
C PRO A 221 6.35 18.88 -7.50
N ARG A 222 5.14 18.32 -7.56
CA ARG A 222 3.89 19.00 -7.88
C ARG A 222 2.90 18.77 -6.75
N PHE A 223 2.39 19.86 -6.17
CA PHE A 223 1.37 19.78 -5.13
C PHE A 223 0.01 19.45 -5.73
N GLU A 224 -0.77 18.66 -5.00
CA GLU A 224 -2.14 18.31 -5.35
C GLU A 224 -3.12 18.95 -4.39
N TYR A 225 -4.39 19.06 -4.80
CA TYR A 225 -5.40 19.76 -4.03
C TYR A 225 -6.67 18.92 -3.90
N PHE A 226 -7.22 18.91 -2.70
CA PHE A 226 -8.51 18.28 -2.46
C PHE A 226 -9.35 19.11 -1.48
N ARG A 227 -10.63 18.77 -1.36
CA ARG A 227 -11.52 19.46 -0.46
C ARG A 227 -12.36 18.50 0.36
N LEU A 228 -12.71 18.90 1.57
CA LEU A 228 -13.62 18.20 2.48
C LEU A 228 -14.65 19.19 3.02
N LYS A 229 -15.87 18.72 3.32
CA LYS A 229 -16.85 19.54 4.02
C LYS A 229 -16.39 19.82 5.44
N LEU A 230 -16.66 21.04 5.93
CA LEU A 230 -16.33 21.41 7.32
C LEU A 230 -16.95 20.46 8.33
N ASP A 231 -18.19 20.02 8.09
CA ASP A 231 -18.96 19.12 8.97
C ASP A 231 -18.29 17.73 9.17
N ASN A 232 -17.34 17.37 8.31
CA ASN A 232 -16.58 16.13 8.50
C ASN A 232 -15.50 16.23 9.58
N PHE A 233 -15.11 17.46 9.94
CA PHE A 233 -14.04 17.65 10.93
C PHE A 233 -14.60 17.69 12.35
N PRO A 234 -13.97 16.97 13.30
CA PRO A 234 -14.27 17.11 14.72
C PRO A 234 -13.93 18.52 15.21
N GLU A 235 -14.61 18.99 16.24
CA GLU A 235 -14.47 20.36 16.75
C GLU A 235 -13.04 20.69 17.21
N ASP A 236 -12.35 19.75 17.81
CA ASP A 236 -10.95 19.90 18.22
C ASP A 236 -10.01 20.16 17.03
N VAL A 237 -10.26 19.55 15.87
CA VAL A 237 -9.55 19.80 14.63
C VAL A 237 -9.90 21.17 14.06
N ILE A 238 -11.20 21.53 14.07
CA ILE A 238 -11.68 22.84 13.62
C ILE A 238 -10.99 23.95 14.39
N LEU A 239 -10.91 23.83 15.71
CA LEU A 239 -10.25 24.81 16.57
C LEU A 239 -8.74 24.82 16.37
N GLN A 240 -8.08 23.65 16.34
CA GLN A 240 -6.64 23.52 16.21
C GLN A 240 -6.09 24.19 14.94
N TYR A 241 -6.81 24.08 13.83
CA TYR A 241 -6.35 24.57 12.52
C TYR A 241 -7.08 25.81 12.03
N GLY A 242 -7.98 26.40 12.84
CA GLY A 242 -8.74 27.60 12.49
C GLY A 242 -9.61 27.40 11.24
N LEU A 243 -10.31 26.24 11.14
CA LEU A 243 -11.00 25.88 9.90
C LEU A 243 -12.25 26.73 9.63
N ARG A 244 -12.84 27.35 10.66
CA ARG A 244 -13.99 28.26 10.49
C ARG A 244 -13.64 29.49 9.68
N GLU A 245 -12.36 29.95 9.75
CA GLU A 245 -11.87 31.07 8.99
C GLU A 245 -11.49 30.68 7.55
N LYS A 246 -11.19 29.39 7.34
CA LYS A 246 -10.74 28.85 6.04
C LYS A 246 -11.85 28.25 5.20
N VAL A 247 -13.03 28.00 5.81
CA VAL A 247 -14.17 27.45 5.07
C VAL A 247 -14.64 28.45 4.02
N SER A 248 -14.86 27.95 2.81
CA SER A 248 -15.39 28.76 1.72
C SER A 248 -16.93 28.79 1.73
N SER A 249 -17.53 29.69 0.96
CA SER A 249 -18.97 29.88 0.88
C SER A 249 -19.76 28.63 0.45
N ASP A 250 -19.09 27.65 -0.16
CA ASP A 250 -19.66 26.35 -0.53
C ASP A 250 -19.60 25.29 0.62
N GLY A 251 -19.15 25.68 1.82
CA GLY A 251 -19.05 24.81 3.00
C GLY A 251 -17.85 23.86 2.99
N TYR A 252 -16.90 24.04 2.05
CA TYR A 252 -15.70 23.21 1.95
C TYR A 252 -14.47 23.90 2.51
N VAL A 253 -13.60 23.10 3.10
CA VAL A 253 -12.22 23.43 3.45
C VAL A 253 -11.32 22.84 2.38
N TYR A 254 -10.37 23.63 1.90
CA TYR A 254 -9.40 23.24 0.87
C TYR A 254 -8.08 22.86 1.49
N LEU A 255 -7.46 21.82 0.94
CA LEU A 255 -6.20 21.26 1.43
C LEU A 255 -5.21 21.11 0.29
N GLU A 256 -3.99 21.53 0.56
CA GLU A 256 -2.84 21.35 -0.31
C GLU A 256 -2.03 20.15 0.15
N VAL A 257 -1.70 19.23 -0.75
CA VAL A 257 -0.89 18.03 -0.48
C VAL A 257 0.52 18.26 -0.98
N ARG A 258 1.49 18.26 -0.07
CA ARG A 258 2.90 18.53 -0.35
C ARG A 258 3.79 17.30 -0.36
N LYS A 259 3.33 16.21 0.24
CA LYS A 259 4.03 14.91 0.27
C LYS A 259 3.12 13.80 -0.23
N GLY A 260 3.70 12.67 -0.56
CA GLY A 260 2.95 11.50 -0.98
C GLY A 260 1.84 11.15 0.01
N MET A 261 0.67 10.81 -0.50
CA MET A 261 -0.50 10.46 0.29
C MET A 261 -1.27 9.34 -0.36
N TYR A 262 -1.97 8.56 0.43
CA TYR A 262 -2.82 7.46 -0.07
C TYR A 262 -3.87 7.97 -1.07
N GLY A 263 -3.96 7.29 -2.20
CA GLY A 263 -4.89 7.61 -3.29
C GLY A 263 -4.29 8.45 -4.41
N LEU A 264 -3.15 9.11 -4.21
CA LEU A 264 -2.45 9.82 -5.27
C LEU A 264 -1.81 8.84 -6.26
N PRO A 265 -1.99 9.02 -7.58
CA PRO A 265 -1.47 8.10 -8.59
C PRO A 265 0.06 8.01 -8.57
N GLN A 266 0.75 9.13 -8.33
CA GLN A 266 2.21 9.25 -8.33
C GLN A 266 2.87 8.92 -6.99
N ALA A 267 2.12 8.77 -5.89
CA ALA A 267 2.72 8.60 -4.57
C ALA A 267 3.61 7.35 -4.47
N GLY A 268 3.21 6.26 -5.14
CA GLY A 268 3.96 5.00 -5.16
C GLY A 268 5.31 5.14 -5.83
N ILE A 269 5.32 5.65 -7.07
CA ILE A 269 6.57 5.76 -7.84
C ILE A 269 7.55 6.74 -7.20
N LEU A 270 7.09 7.90 -6.73
CA LEU A 270 7.95 8.89 -6.07
C LEU A 270 8.58 8.34 -4.77
N ALA A 271 7.81 7.60 -3.99
CA ALA A 271 8.32 6.98 -2.77
C ALA A 271 9.33 5.87 -3.08
N GLN A 272 9.08 5.08 -4.12
CA GLN A 272 9.99 4.05 -4.61
C GLN A 272 11.30 4.65 -5.09
N GLU A 273 11.28 5.67 -5.95
CA GLU A 273 12.47 6.34 -6.46
C GLU A 273 13.34 6.92 -5.33
N LEU A 274 12.72 7.59 -4.34
CA LEU A 274 13.42 8.10 -3.17
C LEU A 274 14.06 6.98 -2.33
N LEU A 275 13.36 5.85 -2.17
CA LEU A 275 13.89 4.69 -1.46
C LEU A 275 15.05 4.05 -2.24
N GLU A 276 14.94 3.89 -3.55
CA GLU A 276 15.98 3.38 -4.42
C GLU A 276 17.26 4.22 -4.35
N GLU A 277 17.13 5.54 -4.40
CA GLU A 277 18.25 6.46 -4.25
C GLU A 277 18.97 6.28 -2.90
N ARG A 278 18.20 6.14 -1.81
CA ARG A 278 18.74 5.91 -0.46
C ARG A 278 19.45 4.56 -0.37
N LEU A 279 18.82 3.50 -0.83
CA LEU A 279 19.40 2.15 -0.85
C LEU A 279 20.69 2.08 -1.68
N ALA A 280 20.71 2.75 -2.83
CA ALA A 280 21.90 2.79 -3.71
C ALA A 280 23.10 3.44 -3.02
N LYS A 281 22.89 4.53 -2.26
CA LYS A 281 23.94 5.19 -1.47
C LYS A 281 24.59 4.26 -0.45
N HIS A 282 23.85 3.28 0.06
CA HIS A 282 24.32 2.28 1.01
C HIS A 282 24.73 0.95 0.38
N GLY A 283 24.86 0.90 -0.96
CA GLY A 283 25.40 -0.25 -1.69
C GLY A 283 24.38 -1.35 -2.01
N TYR A 284 23.08 -1.09 -1.84
CA TYR A 284 22.02 -2.00 -2.26
C TYR A 284 21.64 -1.73 -3.72
N THR A 285 21.36 -2.79 -4.46
CA THR A 285 20.93 -2.72 -5.86
C THR A 285 19.81 -3.71 -6.14
N GLN A 286 18.85 -3.28 -6.93
CA GLN A 286 17.78 -4.17 -7.39
C GLN A 286 18.31 -5.14 -8.46
N SER A 287 17.77 -6.35 -8.48
CA SER A 287 18.04 -7.33 -9.53
C SER A 287 17.52 -6.83 -10.88
N LYS A 288 18.32 -6.93 -11.94
CA LYS A 288 17.92 -6.52 -13.30
C LYS A 288 16.77 -7.34 -13.89
N HIS A 289 16.64 -8.60 -13.47
CA HIS A 289 15.70 -9.56 -14.05
C HIS A 289 14.55 -9.93 -13.11
N THR A 290 14.61 -9.51 -11.86
CA THR A 290 13.60 -9.83 -10.84
C THR A 290 13.23 -8.57 -10.11
N PRO A 291 12.17 -7.87 -10.56
CA PRO A 291 11.69 -6.65 -9.91
C PRO A 291 11.38 -6.90 -8.44
N GLY A 292 11.73 -5.93 -7.60
CA GLY A 292 11.51 -6.01 -6.16
C GLY A 292 12.47 -6.93 -5.40
N LEU A 293 13.42 -7.62 -6.06
CA LEU A 293 14.49 -8.37 -5.38
C LEU A 293 15.75 -7.52 -5.29
N TRP A 294 16.24 -7.29 -4.10
CA TRP A 294 17.37 -6.43 -3.79
C TRP A 294 18.51 -7.19 -3.14
N LYS A 295 19.76 -6.78 -3.38
CA LYS A 295 20.96 -7.33 -2.77
C LYS A 295 21.99 -6.24 -2.49
N HIS A 296 22.82 -6.46 -1.48
CA HIS A 296 24.00 -5.63 -1.24
C HIS A 296 25.18 -6.12 -2.09
N LYS A 297 26.10 -5.21 -2.45
CA LYS A 297 27.26 -5.50 -3.31
C LYS A 297 28.14 -6.64 -2.79
N TRP A 298 28.39 -6.72 -1.47
CA TRP A 298 29.29 -7.70 -0.86
C TRP A 298 28.76 -8.30 0.45
N ARG A 299 27.74 -7.69 1.10
CA ARG A 299 27.16 -8.24 2.34
C ARG A 299 26.24 -9.42 2.02
N PRO A 300 26.26 -10.50 2.82
CA PRO A 300 25.35 -11.64 2.65
C PRO A 300 23.93 -11.29 3.13
N ILE A 301 23.31 -10.30 2.48
CA ILE A 301 21.96 -9.82 2.71
C ILE A 301 21.26 -9.59 1.39
N CYS A 302 20.04 -10.06 1.29
CA CYS A 302 19.13 -9.77 0.18
C CYS A 302 17.71 -9.67 0.72
N PHE A 303 16.85 -8.96 0.01
CA PHE A 303 15.47 -8.77 0.44
C PHE A 303 14.51 -8.64 -0.75
N SER A 304 13.27 -9.04 -0.51
CA SER A 304 12.14 -8.71 -1.35
C SER A 304 11.50 -7.42 -0.85
N LEU A 305 11.14 -6.54 -1.77
CA LEU A 305 10.47 -5.28 -1.47
C LEU A 305 9.09 -5.25 -2.13
N VAL A 306 8.06 -5.08 -1.32
CA VAL A 306 6.67 -4.91 -1.75
C VAL A 306 6.16 -3.61 -1.15
N VAL A 307 6.31 -2.52 -1.90
CA VAL A 307 5.98 -1.15 -1.48
C VAL A 307 6.83 -0.69 -0.29
N ASP A 308 6.33 -0.81 0.93
CA ASP A 308 6.95 -0.46 2.22
C ASP A 308 7.36 -1.67 3.06
N ASP A 309 6.98 -2.89 2.61
CA ASP A 309 7.28 -4.15 3.29
C ASP A 309 8.55 -4.80 2.75
N PHE A 310 9.50 -5.07 3.64
CA PHE A 310 10.72 -5.82 3.34
C PHE A 310 10.65 -7.23 3.91
N GLY A 311 10.88 -8.23 3.08
CA GLY A 311 11.20 -9.58 3.51
C GLY A 311 12.70 -9.81 3.39
N VAL A 312 13.43 -9.80 4.50
CA VAL A 312 14.90 -9.74 4.50
C VAL A 312 15.53 -11.07 4.91
N LYS A 313 16.37 -11.63 4.04
CA LYS A 313 17.28 -12.73 4.34
C LYS A 313 18.68 -12.19 4.61
N TYR A 314 19.31 -12.64 5.69
CA TYR A 314 20.68 -12.24 6.04
C TYR A 314 21.46 -13.35 6.76
N VAL A 315 22.79 -13.27 6.67
CA VAL A 315 23.72 -14.09 7.47
C VAL A 315 24.64 -13.15 8.22
N GLY A 316 24.58 -13.18 9.58
CA GLY A 316 25.25 -12.20 10.43
C GLY A 316 24.38 -11.00 10.78
N LYS A 317 24.22 -10.75 12.09
CA LYS A 317 23.35 -9.68 12.59
C LYS A 317 23.78 -8.27 12.11
N GLU A 318 25.07 -8.03 12.00
CA GLU A 318 25.68 -6.78 11.57
C GLU A 318 25.24 -6.35 10.16
N HIS A 319 24.83 -7.32 9.32
CA HIS A 319 24.32 -7.02 7.97
C HIS A 319 22.86 -6.61 8.00
N ALA A 320 22.09 -7.19 8.93
CA ALA A 320 20.72 -6.76 9.19
C ALA A 320 20.68 -5.36 9.80
N ASP A 321 21.51 -5.11 10.82
CA ASP A 321 21.62 -3.81 11.49
C ASP A 321 22.02 -2.71 10.49
N HIS A 322 22.90 -3.00 9.52
CA HIS A 322 23.27 -2.06 8.45
C HIS A 322 22.10 -1.65 7.54
N LEU A 323 21.14 -2.54 7.30
CA LEU A 323 19.96 -2.20 6.50
C LEU A 323 18.95 -1.35 7.31
N VAL A 324 18.87 -1.58 8.61
CA VAL A 324 17.94 -0.89 9.50
C VAL A 324 18.43 0.52 9.89
N ALA A 325 19.73 0.73 9.93
CA ALA A 325 20.36 2.02 10.27
C ALA A 325 20.19 3.06 9.15
#